data_d9758f0b9e21b951d1d8974ae2e45dba
#
_entry.id   d9758f0b9e21b951d1d8974ae2e45dba
#
_cell.length_a   1.000
_cell.length_b   1.000
_cell.length_c   1.000
_cell.angle_alpha   90.00
_cell.angle_beta   90.00
_cell.angle_gamma   90.00
#
_symmetry.space_group_name_H-M   'P 1'
#
loop_
_entity.id
_entity.type
_entity.pdbx_description
1 polymer ?
#
loop_
_entity_poly.entity_id
_entity_poly.type
_entity_poly.pdbx_seq_one_letter_code
_entity_poly.pdbx_strand_id
1 'polypeptide(L)'
;MKEGARDRRGMALLTVLLLVAVMAALCVVLLDDVRFSVRRTTNTESQAQAQAFAAGAEALARRRLSDLVRADPARTPLQPQWNGRVFALPLEDGEGRAVIRDGQSCFNLNSLVLGQGEDLIARPEGAAQFIALGAALGVPRGRMAAIAAALTDWMDGDDEVSAQGAEDAAYASRPTPYRTGGVMLAEVSELRAVAGVDDALYRRLRPYLCALPEARLSPLNVNTLEPQDAVLLVAISRGVVGLNAAKAAIAARPATGWSSPDAFWAQPALSGVVVD
;
A
#
# COMPACT_ATOMS: atom_id res chain seq x y z
N MET A 1 42.12 75.38 -21.62
CA MET A 1 41.33 74.39 -22.34
C MET A 1 41.82 72.96 -22.14
N LYS A 2 42.38 72.52 -20.98
CA LYS A 2 42.86 71.16 -20.74
C LYS A 2 42.02 70.38 -19.68
N GLU A 3 41.11 70.99 -18.95
CA GLU A 3 40.30 70.32 -17.92
C GLU A 3 39.12 69.56 -18.50
N GLY A 4 38.44 70.03 -19.54
CA GLY A 4 37.28 69.33 -20.14
C GLY A 4 37.59 68.01 -20.86
N ALA A 5 38.86 67.70 -21.18
CA ALA A 5 39.26 66.48 -21.81
C ALA A 5 39.51 65.31 -20.83
N ARG A 6 39.84 65.65 -19.54
CA ARG A 6 40.03 64.64 -18.47
C ARG A 6 38.67 64.16 -17.93
N ASP A 7 37.70 65.04 -17.79
CA ASP A 7 36.35 64.70 -17.34
C ASP A 7 35.62 63.76 -18.32
N ARG A 8 35.75 63.98 -19.63
CA ARG A 8 35.19 63.11 -20.67
C ARG A 8 35.80 61.70 -20.70
N ARG A 9 37.09 61.55 -20.37
CA ARG A 9 37.76 60.25 -20.28
C ARG A 9 37.31 59.50 -19.04
N GLY A 10 37.05 60.16 -17.92
CA GLY A 10 36.49 59.52 -16.71
C GLY A 10 35.04 58.99 -16.90
N MET A 11 34.22 59.83 -17.58
CA MET A 11 32.85 59.41 -17.90
C MET A 11 32.81 58.18 -18.88
N ALA A 12 33.63 58.16 -19.89
CA ALA A 12 33.74 57.08 -20.84
C ALA A 12 34.17 55.78 -20.15
N LEU A 13 35.10 55.82 -19.19
CA LEU A 13 35.52 54.65 -18.43
C LEU A 13 34.39 54.14 -17.54
N LEU A 14 33.66 55.02 -16.86
CA LEU A 14 32.50 54.65 -16.02
C LEU A 14 31.37 54.01 -16.82
N THR A 15 31.06 54.53 -18.02
CA THR A 15 30.02 53.96 -18.89
C THR A 15 30.42 52.57 -19.39
N VAL A 16 31.68 52.36 -19.76
CA VAL A 16 32.17 51.01 -20.17
C VAL A 16 32.13 50.03 -19.01
N LEU A 17 32.58 50.43 -17.81
CA LEU A 17 32.52 49.58 -16.62
C LEU A 17 31.08 49.22 -16.25
N LEU A 18 30.16 50.18 -16.33
CA LEU A 18 28.74 49.92 -16.08
C LEU A 18 28.17 48.91 -17.12
N LEU A 19 28.50 49.08 -18.38
CA LEU A 19 28.03 48.21 -19.45
C LEU A 19 28.58 46.78 -19.28
N VAL A 20 29.86 46.64 -18.94
CA VAL A 20 30.46 45.32 -18.62
C VAL A 20 29.80 44.69 -17.40
N ALA A 21 29.52 45.46 -16.35
CA ALA A 21 28.84 44.94 -15.16
C ALA A 21 27.43 44.46 -15.47
N VAL A 22 26.67 45.19 -16.28
CA VAL A 22 25.32 44.76 -16.72
C VAL A 22 25.39 43.53 -17.59
N MET A 23 26.32 43.49 -18.54
CA MET A 23 26.50 42.27 -19.37
C MET A 23 26.90 41.04 -18.54
N ALA A 24 27.82 41.22 -17.58
CA ALA A 24 28.20 40.13 -16.67
C ALA A 24 27.01 39.64 -15.84
N ALA A 25 26.18 40.53 -15.30
CA ALA A 25 24.97 40.16 -14.56
C ALA A 25 23.97 39.40 -15.43
N LEU A 26 23.74 39.83 -16.68
CA LEU A 26 22.90 39.11 -17.63
C LEU A 26 23.43 37.71 -17.98
N CYS A 27 24.75 37.61 -18.18
CA CYS A 27 25.37 36.28 -18.43
C CYS A 27 25.19 35.31 -17.28
N VAL A 28 25.30 35.78 -16.02
CA VAL A 28 25.07 34.94 -14.83
C VAL A 28 23.63 34.42 -14.81
N VAL A 29 22.65 35.29 -15.03
CA VAL A 29 21.22 34.90 -15.06
C VAL A 29 20.96 33.88 -16.17
N LEU A 30 21.47 34.10 -17.37
CA LEU A 30 21.30 33.17 -18.48
C LEU A 30 21.98 31.82 -18.20
N LEU A 31 23.16 31.81 -17.59
CA LEU A 31 23.84 30.56 -17.22
C LEU A 31 23.07 29.78 -16.14
N ASP A 32 22.46 30.45 -15.18
CA ASP A 32 21.65 29.83 -14.16
C ASP A 32 20.38 29.20 -14.77
N ASP A 33 19.74 29.89 -15.70
CA ASP A 33 18.57 29.36 -16.44
C ASP A 33 18.94 28.09 -17.26
N VAL A 34 20.08 28.13 -17.97
CA VAL A 34 20.58 26.97 -18.71
C VAL A 34 20.87 25.78 -17.77
N ARG A 35 21.56 26.06 -16.64
CA ARG A 35 21.84 25.02 -15.64
C ARG A 35 20.57 24.41 -15.05
N PHE A 36 19.59 25.23 -14.75
CA PHE A 36 18.29 24.76 -14.25
C PHE A 36 17.57 23.90 -15.28
N SER A 37 17.54 24.34 -16.54
CA SER A 37 16.93 23.59 -17.64
C SER A 37 17.61 22.22 -17.85
N VAL A 38 18.94 22.18 -17.88
CA VAL A 38 19.72 20.93 -18.01
C VAL A 38 19.38 19.97 -16.85
N ARG A 39 19.43 20.43 -15.59
CA ARG A 39 19.08 19.61 -14.42
C ARG A 39 17.68 19.05 -14.52
N ARG A 40 16.72 19.87 -14.93
CA ARG A 40 15.33 19.44 -15.09
C ARG A 40 15.19 18.37 -16.17
N THR A 41 15.84 18.54 -17.30
CA THR A 41 15.83 17.55 -18.40
C THR A 41 16.48 16.24 -17.95
N THR A 42 17.65 16.29 -17.31
CA THR A 42 18.34 15.09 -16.80
C THR A 42 17.50 14.35 -15.77
N ASN A 43 16.84 15.07 -14.84
CA ASN A 43 15.96 14.44 -13.86
C ASN A 43 14.74 13.78 -14.51
N THR A 44 14.13 14.44 -15.51
CA THR A 44 12.99 13.87 -16.24
C THR A 44 13.38 12.60 -17.01
N GLU A 45 14.54 12.63 -17.66
CA GLU A 45 15.09 11.49 -18.40
C GLU A 45 15.42 10.32 -17.46
N SER A 46 16.08 10.59 -16.33
CA SER A 46 16.38 9.57 -15.31
C SER A 46 15.11 8.97 -14.72
N GLN A 47 14.08 9.77 -14.49
CA GLN A 47 12.78 9.29 -14.00
C GLN A 47 12.07 8.40 -15.03
N ALA A 48 12.07 8.81 -16.32
CA ALA A 48 11.48 8.02 -17.39
C ALA A 48 12.21 6.69 -17.57
N GLN A 49 13.54 6.68 -17.49
CA GLN A 49 14.35 5.49 -17.53
C GLN A 49 14.06 4.54 -16.35
N ALA A 50 13.98 5.08 -15.13
CA ALA A 50 13.62 4.29 -13.94
C ALA A 50 12.22 3.64 -14.07
N GLN A 51 11.24 4.37 -14.61
CA GLN A 51 9.91 3.83 -14.89
C GLN A 51 9.93 2.72 -15.94
N ALA A 52 10.73 2.86 -16.99
CA ALA A 52 10.89 1.82 -18.01
C ALA A 52 11.53 0.55 -17.42
N PHE A 53 12.55 0.68 -16.58
CA PHE A 53 13.14 -0.45 -15.87
C PHE A 53 12.17 -1.12 -14.89
N ALA A 54 11.37 -0.35 -14.18
CA ALA A 54 10.33 -0.88 -13.27
C ALA A 54 9.28 -1.68 -14.04
N ALA A 55 8.79 -1.17 -15.18
CA ALA A 55 7.85 -1.89 -16.04
C ALA A 55 8.46 -3.18 -16.62
N GLY A 56 9.73 -3.14 -17.03
CA GLY A 56 10.47 -4.33 -17.47
C GLY A 56 10.63 -5.39 -16.38
N ALA A 57 10.94 -4.97 -15.16
CA ALA A 57 11.02 -5.84 -13.99
C ALA A 57 9.68 -6.50 -13.67
N GLU A 58 8.57 -5.73 -13.73
CA GLU A 58 7.22 -6.25 -13.55
C GLU A 58 6.87 -7.31 -14.61
N ALA A 59 7.13 -7.03 -15.88
CA ALA A 59 6.88 -7.98 -16.97
C ALA A 59 7.67 -9.29 -16.78
N LEU A 60 8.92 -9.21 -16.35
CA LEU A 60 9.74 -10.37 -16.04
C LEU A 60 9.20 -11.16 -14.85
N ALA A 61 8.79 -10.47 -13.78
CA ALA A 61 8.19 -11.08 -12.61
C ALA A 61 6.89 -11.81 -12.97
N ARG A 62 6.00 -11.19 -13.74
CA ARG A 62 4.75 -11.79 -14.25
C ARG A 62 5.03 -13.08 -15.03
N ARG A 63 6.03 -13.05 -15.92
CA ARG A 63 6.41 -14.24 -16.71
C ARG A 63 6.91 -15.36 -15.80
N ARG A 64 7.79 -15.08 -14.84
CA ARG A 64 8.32 -16.06 -13.89
C ARG A 64 7.23 -16.70 -13.03
N LEU A 65 6.29 -15.89 -12.51
CA LEU A 65 5.14 -16.39 -11.77
C LEU A 65 4.23 -17.27 -12.65
N SER A 66 3.98 -16.84 -13.88
CA SER A 66 3.19 -17.64 -14.83
C SER A 66 3.82 -19.01 -15.10
N ASP A 67 5.15 -19.08 -15.24
CA ASP A 67 5.87 -20.34 -15.44
C ASP A 67 5.78 -21.23 -14.20
N LEU A 68 5.87 -20.67 -12.98
CA LEU A 68 5.69 -21.40 -11.72
C LEU A 68 4.26 -21.98 -11.59
N VAL A 69 3.24 -21.18 -11.87
CA VAL A 69 1.83 -21.62 -11.81
C VAL A 69 1.54 -22.71 -12.84
N ARG A 70 2.14 -22.63 -14.04
CA ARG A 70 1.98 -23.69 -15.05
C ARG A 70 2.67 -24.99 -14.66
N ALA A 71 3.78 -24.92 -13.92
CA ALA A 71 4.48 -26.12 -13.45
C ALA A 71 3.71 -26.90 -12.40
N ASP A 72 2.93 -26.20 -11.54
CA ASP A 72 2.05 -26.84 -10.54
C ASP A 72 0.75 -26.00 -10.39
N PRO A 73 -0.26 -26.23 -11.25
CA PRO A 73 -1.50 -25.45 -11.21
C PRO A 73 -2.37 -25.72 -9.98
N ALA A 74 -2.13 -26.84 -9.28
CA ALA A 74 -2.96 -27.27 -8.14
C ALA A 74 -2.62 -26.56 -6.83
N ARG A 75 -1.43 -25.96 -6.74
CA ARG A 75 -0.97 -25.29 -5.53
C ARG A 75 0.06 -24.20 -5.86
N THR A 76 0.27 -23.28 -4.93
CA THR A 76 1.34 -22.32 -5.03
C THR A 76 2.69 -22.99 -4.76
N PRO A 77 3.61 -23.08 -5.74
CA PRO A 77 4.92 -23.69 -5.53
C PRO A 77 5.78 -22.82 -4.61
N LEU A 78 6.46 -23.45 -3.65
CA LEU A 78 7.35 -22.78 -2.72
C LEU A 78 8.80 -22.73 -3.21
N GLN A 79 9.15 -23.58 -4.18
CA GLN A 79 10.49 -23.66 -4.75
C GLN A 79 10.47 -23.34 -6.25
N PRO A 80 11.42 -22.56 -6.75
CA PRO A 80 12.44 -21.81 -5.97
C PRO A 80 11.79 -20.72 -5.11
N GLN A 81 12.40 -20.40 -3.97
CA GLN A 81 11.87 -19.38 -3.05
C GLN A 81 11.72 -18.04 -3.78
N TRP A 82 10.50 -17.52 -3.84
CA TRP A 82 10.17 -16.27 -4.53
C TRP A 82 9.45 -15.27 -3.62
N ASN A 83 8.59 -15.75 -2.71
CA ASN A 83 7.79 -14.89 -1.85
C ASN A 83 8.67 -14.17 -0.82
N GLY A 84 8.63 -12.85 -0.84
CA GLY A 84 9.41 -11.98 0.04
C GLY A 84 10.91 -11.88 -0.29
N ARG A 85 11.41 -12.64 -1.28
CA ARG A 85 12.82 -12.58 -1.69
C ARG A 85 13.11 -11.29 -2.45
N VAL A 86 14.26 -10.68 -2.13
CA VAL A 86 14.78 -9.55 -2.89
C VAL A 86 15.54 -10.08 -4.11
N PHE A 87 15.12 -9.65 -5.28
CA PHE A 87 15.82 -9.89 -6.54
C PHE A 87 16.61 -8.64 -6.92
N ALA A 88 17.91 -8.75 -7.01
CA ALA A 88 18.77 -7.70 -7.55
C ALA A 88 18.66 -7.67 -9.08
N LEU A 89 18.45 -6.50 -9.63
CA LEU A 89 18.40 -6.24 -11.07
C LEU A 89 19.63 -5.40 -11.42
N PRO A 90 20.64 -5.98 -12.08
CA PRO A 90 21.80 -5.21 -12.54
C PRO A 90 21.34 -4.27 -13.66
N LEU A 91 21.58 -2.98 -13.48
CA LEU A 91 21.31 -1.92 -14.45
C LEU A 91 22.64 -1.28 -14.85
N GLU A 92 22.74 -0.73 -16.07
CA GLU A 92 23.97 -0.11 -16.57
C GLU A 92 24.42 1.06 -15.68
N ASP A 93 23.46 1.86 -15.19
CA ASP A 93 23.72 3.07 -14.39
C ASP A 93 23.12 3.02 -12.98
N GLY A 94 23.09 1.84 -12.34
CA GLY A 94 22.57 1.72 -10.99
C GLY A 94 22.17 0.32 -10.57
N GLU A 95 21.43 0.23 -9.49
CA GLU A 95 20.87 -1.03 -8.97
C GLU A 95 19.36 -0.96 -8.87
N GLY A 96 18.68 -1.94 -9.45
CA GLY A 96 17.26 -2.19 -9.23
C GLY A 96 17.05 -3.27 -8.18
N ARG A 97 15.98 -3.18 -7.41
CA ARG A 97 15.55 -4.22 -6.48
C ARG A 97 14.08 -4.51 -6.71
N ALA A 98 13.75 -5.77 -6.89
CA ALA A 98 12.37 -6.23 -6.99
C ALA A 98 12.06 -7.23 -5.87
N VAL A 99 10.86 -7.14 -5.31
CA VAL A 99 10.34 -8.10 -4.32
C VAL A 99 8.97 -8.54 -4.80
N ILE A 100 8.78 -9.84 -4.91
CA ILE A 100 7.50 -10.45 -5.22
C ILE A 100 6.90 -10.92 -3.90
N ARG A 101 5.66 -10.53 -3.60
CA ARG A 101 4.92 -11.00 -2.45
C ARG A 101 3.56 -11.52 -2.89
N ASP A 102 3.08 -12.53 -2.18
CA ASP A 102 1.73 -13.02 -2.37
C ASP A 102 0.71 -11.98 -1.87
N GLY A 103 -0.18 -11.53 -2.75
CA GLY A 103 -1.27 -10.62 -2.41
C GLY A 103 -2.39 -11.27 -1.59
N GLN A 104 -2.36 -12.59 -1.39
CA GLN A 104 -3.32 -13.33 -0.57
C GLN A 104 -2.83 -13.56 0.88
N SER A 105 -1.85 -12.78 1.33
CA SER A 105 -1.36 -12.78 2.72
C SER A 105 -1.79 -11.51 3.46
N CYS A 106 -3.05 -11.10 3.29
CA CYS A 106 -3.60 -9.89 3.91
C CYS A 106 -5.11 -10.01 4.13
N PHE A 107 -5.64 -9.22 5.05
CA PHE A 107 -7.08 -9.04 5.24
C PHE A 107 -7.58 -7.95 4.29
N ASN A 108 -8.54 -8.29 3.44
CA ASN A 108 -9.15 -7.35 2.51
C ASN A 108 -10.17 -6.47 3.23
N LEU A 109 -9.90 -5.17 3.36
CA LEU A 109 -10.84 -4.22 3.99
C LEU A 109 -12.17 -4.16 3.25
N ASN A 110 -12.17 -4.33 1.93
CA ASN A 110 -13.39 -4.34 1.13
C ASN A 110 -14.27 -5.58 1.37
N SER A 111 -13.79 -6.54 2.18
CA SER A 111 -14.59 -7.70 2.59
C SER A 111 -15.71 -7.37 3.58
N LEU A 112 -15.71 -6.16 4.17
CA LEU A 112 -16.76 -5.72 5.09
C LEU A 112 -18.07 -5.38 4.36
N VAL A 113 -18.01 -5.23 3.04
CA VAL A 113 -19.18 -5.02 2.19
C VAL A 113 -19.31 -6.13 1.16
N LEU A 114 -20.48 -6.23 0.55
CA LEU A 114 -20.76 -7.09 -0.62
C LEU A 114 -21.54 -6.27 -1.64
N GLY A 115 -21.38 -6.61 -2.91
CA GLY A 115 -21.99 -5.87 -4.01
C GLY A 115 -20.95 -5.40 -5.03
N GLN A 116 -21.35 -4.50 -5.91
CA GLN A 116 -20.51 -3.89 -6.95
C GLN A 116 -20.92 -2.44 -7.20
N GLY A 117 -19.96 -1.61 -7.58
CA GLY A 117 -20.20 -0.20 -7.89
C GLY A 117 -20.70 0.57 -6.68
N GLU A 118 -21.87 1.19 -6.81
CA GLU A 118 -22.57 1.95 -5.77
C GLU A 118 -23.54 1.08 -4.95
N ASP A 119 -23.84 -0.15 -5.40
CA ASP A 119 -24.76 -1.08 -4.73
C ASP A 119 -23.99 -1.94 -3.70
N LEU A 120 -23.31 -1.28 -2.77
CA LEU A 120 -22.58 -1.95 -1.69
C LEU A 120 -23.45 -2.00 -0.44
N ILE A 121 -23.52 -3.18 0.16
CA ILE A 121 -24.23 -3.41 1.43
C ILE A 121 -23.34 -4.08 2.46
N ALA A 122 -23.63 -3.92 3.73
CA ALA A 122 -22.87 -4.51 4.82
C ALA A 122 -22.72 -6.03 4.72
N ARG A 123 -21.51 -6.53 5.03
CA ARG A 123 -21.23 -7.97 5.18
C ARG A 123 -20.83 -8.30 6.62
N PRO A 124 -21.73 -8.85 7.43
CA PRO A 124 -21.47 -9.17 8.84
C PRO A 124 -20.28 -10.11 9.05
N GLU A 125 -20.05 -11.07 8.14
CA GLU A 125 -18.93 -12.02 8.22
C GLU A 125 -17.58 -11.30 8.08
N GLY A 126 -17.47 -10.37 7.14
CA GLY A 126 -16.27 -9.55 6.96
C GLY A 126 -15.98 -8.68 8.18
N ALA A 127 -17.02 -8.04 8.72
CA ALA A 127 -16.92 -7.25 9.95
C ALA A 127 -16.46 -8.12 11.14
N ALA A 128 -17.04 -9.32 11.32
CA ALA A 128 -16.64 -10.27 12.36
C ALA A 128 -15.18 -10.71 12.23
N GLN A 129 -14.70 -10.96 11.01
CA GLN A 129 -13.31 -11.29 10.73
C GLN A 129 -12.38 -10.10 11.05
N PHE A 130 -12.77 -8.88 10.70
CA PHE A 130 -11.98 -7.67 11.02
C PHE A 130 -11.87 -7.42 12.53
N ILE A 131 -12.96 -7.62 13.26
CA ILE A 131 -12.98 -7.54 14.73
C ILE A 131 -12.04 -8.60 15.33
N ALA A 132 -12.04 -9.82 14.80
CA ALA A 132 -11.18 -10.89 15.26
C ALA A 132 -9.68 -10.58 14.97
N LEU A 133 -9.37 -9.99 13.82
CA LEU A 133 -8.02 -9.51 13.49
C LEU A 133 -7.51 -8.51 14.54
N GLY A 134 -8.29 -7.47 14.82
CA GLY A 134 -7.92 -6.46 15.79
C GLY A 134 -7.77 -7.04 17.21
N ALA A 135 -8.66 -7.94 17.60
CA ALA A 135 -8.57 -8.63 18.90
C ALA A 135 -7.30 -9.49 19.01
N ALA A 136 -6.92 -10.21 17.94
CA ALA A 136 -5.67 -10.96 17.89
C ALA A 136 -4.43 -10.07 18.00
N LEU A 137 -4.53 -8.82 17.59
CA LEU A 137 -3.50 -7.78 17.73
C LEU A 137 -3.59 -7.02 19.05
N GLY A 138 -4.46 -7.44 20.00
CA GLY A 138 -4.59 -6.84 21.32
C GLY A 138 -5.42 -5.55 21.36
N VAL A 139 -6.26 -5.32 20.36
CA VAL A 139 -7.23 -4.20 20.37
C VAL A 139 -8.54 -4.66 21.02
N PRO A 140 -9.15 -3.87 21.92
CA PRO A 140 -10.43 -4.22 22.52
C PRO A 140 -11.52 -4.48 21.47
N ARG A 141 -12.26 -5.59 21.61
CA ARG A 141 -13.30 -5.99 20.65
C ARG A 141 -14.36 -4.90 20.42
N GLY A 142 -14.80 -4.20 21.48
CA GLY A 142 -15.77 -3.11 21.35
C GLY A 142 -15.26 -1.95 20.51
N ARG A 143 -13.97 -1.59 20.63
CA ARG A 143 -13.36 -0.58 19.77
C ARG A 143 -13.30 -1.04 18.31
N MET A 144 -12.93 -2.31 18.08
CA MET A 144 -12.90 -2.84 16.71
C MET A 144 -14.29 -2.96 16.10
N ALA A 145 -15.32 -3.25 16.91
CA ALA A 145 -16.71 -3.29 16.45
C ALA A 145 -17.18 -1.92 15.97
N ALA A 146 -16.91 -0.86 16.74
CA ALA A 146 -17.23 0.50 16.33
C ALA A 146 -16.50 0.92 15.04
N ILE A 147 -15.22 0.54 14.90
CA ILE A 147 -14.45 0.84 13.69
C ILE A 147 -14.95 0.01 12.49
N ALA A 148 -15.33 -1.25 12.70
CA ALA A 148 -15.91 -2.08 11.65
C ALA A 148 -17.22 -1.50 11.14
N ALA A 149 -18.10 -1.04 12.05
CA ALA A 149 -19.33 -0.36 11.67
C ALA A 149 -19.04 0.93 10.89
N ALA A 150 -18.18 1.80 11.42
CA ALA A 150 -17.81 3.05 10.74
C ALA A 150 -17.10 2.83 9.38
N LEU A 151 -16.37 1.72 9.21
CA LEU A 151 -15.74 1.36 7.93
C LEU A 151 -16.77 0.78 6.96
N THR A 152 -17.78 0.09 7.44
CA THR A 152 -18.89 -0.38 6.60
C THR A 152 -19.69 0.80 6.08
N ASP A 153 -20.15 1.71 6.97
CA ASP A 153 -20.85 2.94 6.61
C ASP A 153 -20.00 3.86 5.70
N TRP A 154 -18.67 3.79 5.80
CA TRP A 154 -17.78 4.51 4.88
C TRP A 154 -17.90 4.04 3.44
N MET A 155 -18.20 2.75 3.23
CA MET A 155 -18.15 2.10 1.91
C MET A 155 -19.51 1.77 1.33
N ASP A 156 -20.55 1.53 2.17
CA ASP A 156 -21.86 1.17 1.64
C ASP A 156 -22.57 2.33 0.96
N GLY A 157 -23.60 2.02 0.21
CA GLY A 157 -24.24 2.97 -0.71
C GLY A 157 -25.45 3.70 -0.12
N ASP A 158 -25.73 3.54 1.18
CA ASP A 158 -26.83 4.23 1.84
C ASP A 158 -26.32 5.29 2.82
N ASP A 159 -27.23 6.10 3.39
CA ASP A 159 -26.91 7.15 4.37
C ASP A 159 -27.37 6.75 5.80
N GLU A 160 -27.67 5.46 6.04
CA GLU A 160 -28.18 4.97 7.32
C GLU A 160 -27.04 4.61 8.28
N VAL A 161 -26.91 5.37 9.36
CA VAL A 161 -25.87 5.13 10.37
C VAL A 161 -26.07 3.77 11.04
N SER A 162 -25.14 2.84 10.87
CA SER A 162 -25.10 1.57 11.59
C SER A 162 -24.94 1.76 13.11
N ALA A 163 -25.33 0.78 13.89
CA ALA A 163 -25.10 0.79 15.34
C ALA A 163 -23.59 0.94 15.66
N GLN A 164 -23.20 2.07 16.25
CA GLN A 164 -21.82 2.50 16.51
C GLN A 164 -21.02 2.90 15.25
N GLY A 165 -21.66 3.04 14.10
CA GLY A 165 -21.08 3.47 12.85
C GLY A 165 -20.95 4.99 12.73
N ALA A 166 -20.59 5.45 11.53
CA ALA A 166 -20.37 6.86 11.26
C ALA A 166 -20.61 7.19 9.79
N GLU A 167 -21.61 8.00 9.53
CA GLU A 167 -21.95 8.56 8.23
C GLU A 167 -21.50 10.02 8.08
N ASP A 168 -21.81 10.64 6.97
CA ASP A 168 -21.47 12.00 6.56
C ASP A 168 -21.56 13.04 7.69
N ALA A 169 -22.60 12.96 8.51
CA ALA A 169 -22.81 13.89 9.63
C ALA A 169 -21.65 13.84 10.66
N ALA A 170 -21.07 12.66 10.89
CA ALA A 170 -19.93 12.49 11.80
C ALA A 170 -18.65 13.13 11.25
N TYR A 171 -18.47 13.11 9.95
CA TYR A 171 -17.29 13.65 9.27
C TYR A 171 -17.41 15.14 8.94
N ALA A 172 -18.61 15.63 8.69
CA ALA A 172 -18.90 17.04 8.44
C ALA A 172 -18.57 17.94 9.65
N SER A 173 -18.59 17.40 10.86
CA SER A 173 -18.29 18.15 12.10
C SER A 173 -16.79 18.30 12.41
N ARG A 174 -15.91 17.71 11.60
CA ARG A 174 -14.45 17.74 11.84
C ARG A 174 -13.83 19.09 11.43
N PRO A 175 -12.63 19.45 11.95
CA PRO A 175 -11.95 20.69 11.59
C PRO A 175 -11.71 20.85 10.07
N THR A 176 -11.48 19.75 9.36
CA THR A 176 -11.49 19.67 7.91
C THR A 176 -12.62 18.73 7.53
N PRO A 177 -13.80 19.26 7.14
CA PRO A 177 -14.96 18.46 6.79
C PRO A 177 -14.71 17.63 5.51
N TYR A 178 -15.22 16.41 5.50
CA TYR A 178 -15.28 15.52 4.34
C TYR A 178 -16.50 14.60 4.46
N ARG A 179 -16.72 13.77 3.47
CA ARG A 179 -17.83 12.81 3.39
C ARG A 179 -17.29 11.38 3.34
N THR A 180 -18.17 10.44 3.57
CA THR A 180 -17.96 9.01 3.30
C THR A 180 -17.68 8.78 1.83
N GLY A 181 -17.06 7.65 1.50
CA GLY A 181 -16.71 7.34 0.12
C GLY A 181 -17.87 6.78 -0.69
N GLY A 182 -18.79 6.03 -0.06
CA GLY A 182 -19.87 5.29 -0.70
C GLY A 182 -19.38 4.27 -1.74
N VAL A 183 -18.10 3.88 -1.66
CA VAL A 183 -17.44 2.96 -2.59
C VAL A 183 -16.36 2.16 -1.86
N MET A 184 -15.94 1.05 -2.46
CA MET A 184 -14.80 0.27 -1.97
C MET A 184 -13.55 1.14 -1.84
N LEU A 185 -12.75 0.88 -0.80
CA LEU A 185 -11.44 1.50 -0.64
C LEU A 185 -10.52 1.16 -1.81
N ALA A 186 -9.86 2.15 -2.39
CA ALA A 186 -8.80 1.97 -3.37
C ALA A 186 -7.45 1.65 -2.70
N GLU A 187 -7.23 2.23 -1.51
CA GLU A 187 -5.99 2.06 -0.76
C GLU A 187 -6.23 1.87 0.74
N VAL A 188 -5.35 1.10 1.39
CA VAL A 188 -5.40 0.88 2.84
C VAL A 188 -5.25 2.19 3.63
N SER A 189 -4.59 3.20 3.07
CA SER A 189 -4.40 4.51 3.70
C SER A 189 -5.69 5.25 4.00
N GLU A 190 -6.77 4.99 3.26
CA GLU A 190 -8.10 5.57 3.48
C GLU A 190 -8.70 5.19 4.83
N LEU A 191 -8.32 4.03 5.39
CA LEU A 191 -8.71 3.64 6.76
C LEU A 191 -8.38 4.72 7.80
N ARG A 192 -7.40 5.59 7.56
CA ARG A 192 -7.04 6.70 8.45
C ARG A 192 -8.10 7.80 8.50
N ALA A 193 -8.98 7.87 7.51
CA ALA A 193 -10.10 8.81 7.48
C ALA A 193 -11.30 8.31 8.28
N VAL A 194 -11.41 6.99 8.49
CA VAL A 194 -12.54 6.35 9.18
C VAL A 194 -12.57 6.71 10.66
N ALA A 195 -13.77 6.91 11.19
CA ALA A 195 -13.99 7.25 12.59
C ALA A 195 -13.43 6.18 13.54
N GLY A 196 -12.81 6.60 14.65
CA GLY A 196 -12.22 5.71 15.65
C GLY A 196 -10.81 5.21 15.34
N VAL A 197 -10.29 5.43 14.11
CA VAL A 197 -8.94 5.04 13.73
C VAL A 197 -7.96 6.17 14.06
N ASP A 198 -7.00 5.88 14.91
CA ASP A 198 -5.85 6.74 15.17
C ASP A 198 -4.56 6.18 14.54
N ASP A 199 -3.52 7.00 14.51
CA ASP A 199 -2.24 6.62 13.91
C ASP A 199 -1.57 5.39 14.58
N ALA A 200 -1.79 5.18 15.88
CA ALA A 200 -1.22 4.03 16.58
C ALA A 200 -1.92 2.73 16.16
N LEU A 201 -3.24 2.77 16.06
CA LEU A 201 -4.05 1.65 15.58
C LEU A 201 -3.77 1.36 14.10
N TYR A 202 -3.76 2.40 13.25
CA TYR A 202 -3.44 2.25 11.84
C TYR A 202 -2.09 1.54 11.64
N ARG A 203 -1.02 1.99 12.31
CA ARG A 203 0.31 1.35 12.22
C ARG A 203 0.32 -0.10 12.70
N ARG A 204 -0.53 -0.46 13.67
CA ARG A 204 -0.66 -1.83 14.16
C ARG A 204 -1.36 -2.74 13.17
N LEU A 205 -2.42 -2.26 12.52
CA LEU A 205 -3.22 -3.02 11.56
C LEU A 205 -2.58 -3.09 10.17
N ARG A 206 -1.94 -2.00 9.72
CA ARG A 206 -1.43 -1.79 8.35
C ARG A 206 -0.65 -2.97 7.75
N PRO A 207 0.24 -3.66 8.50
CA PRO A 207 1.01 -4.79 7.96
C PRO A 207 0.15 -5.97 7.49
N TYR A 208 -1.09 -6.09 7.98
CA TYR A 208 -1.98 -7.21 7.74
C TYR A 208 -3.15 -6.87 6.80
N LEU A 209 -3.21 -5.64 6.30
CA LEU A 209 -4.34 -5.13 5.52
C LEU A 209 -4.01 -4.96 4.05
N CYS A 210 -5.01 -5.19 3.20
CA CYS A 210 -5.05 -4.77 1.80
C CYS A 210 -6.43 -4.19 1.44
N ALA A 211 -6.50 -3.50 0.31
CA ALA A 211 -7.71 -3.08 -0.35
C ALA A 211 -7.72 -3.72 -1.75
N LEU A 212 -8.32 -4.89 -1.87
CA LEU A 212 -8.44 -5.56 -3.16
C LEU A 212 -9.60 -4.94 -3.94
N PRO A 213 -9.56 -4.89 -5.28
CA PRO A 213 -10.61 -4.27 -6.09
C PRO A 213 -11.85 -5.18 -6.21
N GLU A 214 -12.23 -5.83 -5.14
CA GLU A 214 -13.35 -6.76 -5.06
C GLU A 214 -13.87 -6.89 -3.62
N ALA A 215 -15.19 -6.89 -3.48
CA ALA A 215 -15.88 -7.05 -2.22
C ALA A 215 -16.07 -8.54 -1.89
N ARG A 216 -14.98 -9.29 -1.69
CA ARG A 216 -15.03 -10.70 -1.28
C ARG A 216 -14.26 -10.93 0.01
N LEU A 217 -14.62 -11.98 0.75
CA LEU A 217 -13.85 -12.41 1.92
C LEU A 217 -12.39 -12.65 1.53
N SER A 218 -11.49 -12.39 2.47
CA SER A 218 -10.04 -12.46 2.23
C SER A 218 -9.61 -13.87 1.86
N PRO A 219 -9.11 -14.12 0.64
CA PRO A 219 -8.51 -15.39 0.30
C PRO A 219 -7.13 -15.46 0.96
N LEU A 220 -6.87 -16.46 1.80
CA LEU A 220 -5.55 -16.68 2.36
C LEU A 220 -4.86 -17.86 1.68
N ASN A 221 -3.64 -17.61 1.20
CA ASN A 221 -2.79 -18.67 0.68
C ASN A 221 -1.97 -19.31 1.81
N VAL A 222 -2.40 -20.44 2.30
CA VAL A 222 -1.77 -21.15 3.42
C VAL A 222 -0.31 -21.54 3.15
N ASN A 223 0.11 -21.55 1.88
CA ASN A 223 1.47 -21.90 1.49
C ASN A 223 2.46 -20.72 1.56
N THR A 224 1.96 -19.48 1.64
CA THR A 224 2.80 -18.28 1.68
C THR A 224 2.76 -17.56 3.03
N LEU A 225 1.84 -17.94 3.93
CA LEU A 225 1.77 -17.37 5.28
C LEU A 225 3.06 -17.62 6.04
N GLU A 226 3.51 -16.62 6.78
CA GLU A 226 4.62 -16.71 7.70
C GLU A 226 4.12 -16.68 9.17
N PRO A 227 4.93 -17.06 10.18
CA PRO A 227 4.47 -17.10 11.57
C PRO A 227 3.88 -15.79 12.10
N GLN A 228 4.31 -14.63 11.61
CA GLN A 228 3.72 -13.34 11.93
C GLN A 228 2.32 -13.16 11.37
N ASP A 229 1.98 -13.86 10.28
CA ASP A 229 0.67 -13.78 9.62
C ASP A 229 -0.39 -14.65 10.31
N ALA A 230 -0.04 -15.33 11.40
CA ALA A 230 -0.97 -16.17 12.16
C ALA A 230 -2.24 -15.43 12.60
N VAL A 231 -2.16 -14.11 12.82
CA VAL A 231 -3.33 -13.26 13.12
C VAL A 231 -4.37 -13.27 12.00
N LEU A 232 -3.96 -13.51 10.75
CA LEU A 232 -4.89 -13.61 9.61
C LEU A 232 -5.72 -14.90 9.69
N LEU A 233 -5.13 -16.02 10.13
CA LEU A 233 -5.89 -17.26 10.38
C LEU A 233 -6.89 -17.08 11.54
N VAL A 234 -6.49 -16.36 12.58
CA VAL A 234 -7.41 -15.97 13.66
C VAL A 234 -8.56 -15.13 13.11
N ALA A 235 -8.26 -14.19 12.21
CA ALA A 235 -9.25 -13.32 11.60
C ALA A 235 -10.28 -14.12 10.79
N ILE A 236 -9.85 -14.90 9.79
CA ILE A 236 -10.78 -15.63 8.91
C ILE A 236 -11.59 -16.68 9.65
N SER A 237 -11.06 -17.26 10.72
CA SER A 237 -11.80 -18.17 11.62
C SER A 237 -12.67 -17.43 12.65
N ARG A 238 -12.78 -16.12 12.58
CA ARG A 238 -13.55 -15.28 13.53
C ARG A 238 -13.10 -15.49 15.00
N GLY A 239 -11.83 -15.89 15.19
CA GLY A 239 -11.24 -16.16 16.50
C GLY A 239 -11.44 -17.57 17.03
N VAL A 240 -12.02 -18.49 16.26
CA VAL A 240 -12.15 -19.92 16.64
C VAL A 240 -10.77 -20.57 16.70
N VAL A 241 -9.90 -20.28 15.76
CA VAL A 241 -8.49 -20.66 15.81
C VAL A 241 -7.73 -19.70 16.71
N GLY A 242 -7.16 -20.21 17.82
CA GLY A 242 -6.32 -19.41 18.68
C GLY A 242 -4.94 -19.10 18.06
N LEU A 243 -4.32 -17.99 18.45
CA LEU A 243 -3.06 -17.52 17.86
C LEU A 243 -1.93 -18.58 17.91
N ASN A 244 -1.82 -19.33 19.01
CA ASN A 244 -0.80 -20.37 19.14
C ASN A 244 -1.05 -21.54 18.20
N ALA A 245 -2.30 -21.97 18.05
CA ALA A 245 -2.70 -23.00 17.08
C ALA A 245 -2.43 -22.55 15.64
N ALA A 246 -2.77 -21.30 15.31
CA ALA A 246 -2.47 -20.70 14.01
C ALA A 246 -0.95 -20.70 13.71
N LYS A 247 -0.12 -20.29 14.67
CA LYS A 247 1.36 -20.32 14.54
C LYS A 247 1.87 -21.75 14.34
N ALA A 248 1.37 -22.70 15.12
CA ALA A 248 1.75 -24.11 15.00
C ALA A 248 1.36 -24.67 13.63
N ALA A 249 0.17 -24.34 13.15
CA ALA A 249 -0.32 -24.75 11.84
C ALA A 249 0.55 -24.22 10.69
N ILE A 250 0.96 -22.96 10.74
CA ILE A 250 1.88 -22.38 9.75
C ILE A 250 3.25 -23.04 9.82
N ALA A 251 3.77 -23.26 11.02
CA ALA A 251 5.09 -23.88 11.23
C ALA A 251 5.16 -25.34 10.77
N ALA A 252 4.03 -26.06 10.80
CA ALA A 252 3.93 -27.45 10.34
C ALA A 252 3.89 -27.60 8.81
N ARG A 253 4.01 -26.50 8.05
CA ARG A 253 3.97 -26.52 6.58
C ARG A 253 5.06 -27.44 6.01
N PRO A 254 4.70 -28.40 5.15
CA PRO A 254 5.68 -29.23 4.44
C PRO A 254 6.61 -28.39 3.55
N ALA A 255 7.81 -28.86 3.29
CA ALA A 255 8.77 -28.17 2.41
C ALA A 255 8.22 -27.95 0.99
N THR A 256 7.32 -28.82 0.54
CA THR A 256 6.62 -28.70 -0.75
C THR A 256 5.33 -27.88 -0.69
N GLY A 257 4.95 -27.40 0.50
CA GLY A 257 3.65 -26.79 0.75
C GLY A 257 2.52 -27.81 0.96
N TRP A 258 1.37 -27.30 1.40
CA TRP A 258 0.13 -28.05 1.50
C TRP A 258 -0.42 -28.35 0.11
N SER A 259 -0.92 -29.55 -0.11
CA SER A 259 -1.50 -29.97 -1.39
C SER A 259 -2.89 -29.40 -1.66
N SER A 260 -3.61 -29.04 -0.61
CA SER A 260 -4.94 -28.45 -0.69
C SER A 260 -5.29 -27.69 0.60
N PRO A 261 -6.30 -26.81 0.59
CA PRO A 261 -6.85 -26.21 1.81
C PRO A 261 -7.32 -27.27 2.82
N ASP A 262 -7.95 -28.36 2.36
CA ASP A 262 -8.40 -29.45 3.23
C ASP A 262 -7.24 -30.12 3.97
N ALA A 263 -6.12 -30.35 3.28
CA ALA A 263 -4.91 -30.91 3.92
C ALA A 263 -4.34 -29.94 4.99
N PHE A 264 -4.47 -28.64 4.79
CA PHE A 264 -4.11 -27.66 5.80
C PHE A 264 -5.04 -27.73 7.02
N TRP A 265 -6.35 -27.77 6.82
CA TRP A 265 -7.33 -27.79 7.92
C TRP A 265 -7.36 -29.13 8.68
N ALA A 266 -6.98 -30.23 8.04
CA ALA A 266 -6.93 -31.56 8.66
C ALA A 266 -5.78 -31.77 9.66
N GLN A 267 -4.87 -30.78 9.83
CA GLN A 267 -3.73 -30.96 10.71
C GLN A 267 -4.12 -30.93 12.20
N PRO A 268 -3.34 -31.61 13.09
CA PRO A 268 -3.70 -31.73 14.51
C PRO A 268 -3.84 -30.39 15.25
N ALA A 269 -3.06 -29.38 14.87
CA ALA A 269 -3.11 -28.05 15.49
C ALA A 269 -4.46 -27.33 15.26
N LEU A 270 -5.24 -27.76 14.25
CA LEU A 270 -6.54 -27.20 13.88
C LEU A 270 -7.69 -28.18 14.10
N SER A 271 -7.43 -29.32 14.74
CA SER A 271 -8.46 -30.34 15.01
C SER A 271 -9.57 -29.74 15.88
N GLY A 272 -10.83 -29.95 15.46
CA GLY A 272 -12.02 -29.41 16.15
C GLY A 272 -12.42 -28.00 15.71
N VAL A 273 -11.71 -27.38 14.77
CA VAL A 273 -12.14 -26.13 14.13
C VAL A 273 -13.09 -26.45 13.00
N VAL A 274 -14.34 -26.02 13.14
CA VAL A 274 -15.30 -26.00 12.02
C VAL A 274 -15.19 -24.64 11.35
N VAL A 275 -14.76 -24.64 10.11
CA VAL A 275 -14.73 -23.45 9.25
C VAL A 275 -15.90 -23.58 8.29
N ASP A 276 -16.89 -22.69 8.44
CA ASP A 276 -18.03 -22.60 7.52
C ASP A 276 -17.62 -21.89 6.23
#